data_8c469a7de1704a3ad3cec1904d8281cf
#
_entry.id   8c469a7de1704a3ad3cec1904d8281cf
#
_cell.length_a   1.000
_cell.length_b   1.000
_cell.length_c   1.000
_cell.angle_alpha   90.00
_cell.angle_beta   90.00
_cell.angle_gamma   90.00
#
_symmetry.space_group_name_H-M   'P 1'
#
loop_
_entity.id
_entity.type
_entity.pdbx_description
1 polymer ?
#
loop_
_entity_poly.entity_id
_entity_poly.type
_entity_poly.pdbx_seq_one_letter_code
_entity_poly.pdbx_strand_id
1 'polypeptide(L)'
;MDFSARVDELQQRVAATKSAVQAAATESREQLRQRIDQAQQDAKDAQQRAQQRASQTAERTRSKFAQMKADAAAKMDDVKAKIDKRSAQLDAGVAADDALWAEDSAVAAIDYAGWALDNARLAILDAIDARAYADDLTKAAGS
;
A
#
# COMPACT_ATOMS: atom_id res chain seq x y z
N MET A 1 -13.11 3.15 18.43
CA MET A 1 -11.90 2.94 17.59
C MET A 1 -11.53 4.25 16.93
N ASP A 2 -10.27 4.64 17.03
CA ASP A 2 -9.81 5.92 16.48
C ASP A 2 -9.31 5.76 15.05
N PHE A 3 -10.19 5.96 14.08
CA PHE A 3 -9.82 5.92 12.68
C PHE A 3 -8.97 7.13 12.25
N SER A 4 -9.09 8.26 12.96
CA SER A 4 -8.33 9.47 12.63
C SER A 4 -6.83 9.23 12.75
N ALA A 5 -6.37 8.55 13.78
CA ALA A 5 -4.96 8.22 13.96
C ALA A 5 -4.44 7.33 12.83
N ARG A 6 -5.25 6.38 12.38
CA ARG A 6 -4.92 5.50 11.26
C ARG A 6 -4.82 6.25 9.93
N VAL A 7 -5.73 7.17 9.72
CA VAL A 7 -5.72 8.04 8.52
C VAL A 7 -4.51 8.97 8.54
N ASP A 8 -4.15 9.50 9.71
CA ASP A 8 -2.95 10.34 9.86
C ASP A 8 -1.68 9.56 9.52
N GLU A 9 -1.54 8.31 9.95
CA GLU A 9 -0.45 7.43 9.55
C GLU A 9 -0.37 7.30 8.02
N LEU A 10 -1.52 7.09 7.37
CA LEU A 10 -1.59 6.95 5.93
C LEU A 10 -1.17 8.25 5.22
N GLN A 11 -1.61 9.40 5.72
CA GLN A 11 -1.19 10.70 5.19
C GLN A 11 0.32 10.91 5.31
N GLN A 12 0.92 10.51 6.42
CA GLN A 12 2.37 10.60 6.61
C GLN A 12 3.11 9.72 5.59
N ARG A 13 2.61 8.54 5.30
CA ARG A 13 3.18 7.65 4.28
C ARG A 13 3.10 8.26 2.89
N VAL A 14 1.99 8.87 2.55
CA VAL A 14 1.81 9.55 1.26
C VAL A 14 2.78 10.73 1.15
N ALA A 15 2.92 11.53 2.20
CA ALA A 15 3.86 12.65 2.23
C ALA A 15 5.31 12.18 2.09
N ALA A 16 5.69 11.10 2.77
CA ALA A 16 7.02 10.50 2.65
C ALA A 16 7.27 9.97 1.23
N THR A 17 6.28 9.36 0.62
CA THR A 17 6.35 8.88 -0.77
C THR A 17 6.56 10.04 -1.73
N LYS A 18 5.82 11.13 -1.56
CA LYS A 18 5.95 12.33 -2.39
C LYS A 18 7.37 12.90 -2.29
N SER A 19 7.90 13.01 -1.08
CA SER A 19 9.27 13.49 -0.85
C SER A 19 10.31 12.59 -1.51
N ALA A 20 10.14 11.28 -1.39
CA ALA A 20 11.03 10.29 -1.99
C ALA A 20 11.00 10.39 -3.53
N VAL A 21 9.83 10.55 -4.13
CA VAL A 21 9.67 10.70 -5.57
C VAL A 21 10.35 11.97 -6.08
N GLN A 22 10.17 13.09 -5.38
CA GLN A 22 10.78 14.37 -5.74
C GLN A 22 12.32 14.29 -5.67
N ALA A 23 12.87 13.66 -4.64
CA ALA A 23 14.30 13.46 -4.49
C ALA A 23 14.83 12.49 -5.57
N ALA A 24 14.11 11.42 -5.84
CA ALA A 24 14.50 10.39 -6.83
C ALA A 24 14.66 10.96 -8.24
N ALA A 25 13.89 11.98 -8.60
CA ALA A 25 13.94 12.57 -9.93
C ALA A 25 15.31 13.16 -10.30
N THR A 26 16.14 13.50 -9.31
CA THR A 26 17.47 14.10 -9.51
C THR A 26 18.62 13.20 -9.07
N GLU A 27 18.33 11.97 -8.65
CA GLU A 27 19.35 11.07 -8.11
C GLU A 27 19.99 10.21 -9.21
N SER A 28 21.23 9.76 -8.94
CA SER A 28 21.91 8.78 -9.77
C SER A 28 21.25 7.39 -9.65
N ARG A 29 21.56 6.50 -10.60
CA ARG A 29 21.05 5.12 -10.56
C ARG A 29 21.49 4.37 -9.30
N GLU A 30 22.69 4.63 -8.82
CA GLU A 30 23.18 4.02 -7.58
C GLU A 30 22.37 4.45 -6.37
N GLN A 31 22.06 5.76 -6.26
CA GLN A 31 21.21 6.30 -5.21
C GLN A 31 19.77 5.75 -5.32
N LEU A 32 19.25 5.64 -6.55
CA LEU A 32 17.92 5.05 -6.80
C LEU A 32 17.85 3.60 -6.33
N ARG A 33 18.89 2.80 -6.55
CA ARG A 33 18.95 1.43 -6.06
C ARG A 33 18.87 1.36 -4.55
N GLN A 34 19.57 2.24 -3.85
CA GLN A 34 19.49 2.32 -2.40
C GLN A 34 18.08 2.66 -1.94
N ARG A 35 17.40 3.57 -2.62
CA ARG A 35 16.00 3.90 -2.31
C ARG A 35 15.06 2.74 -2.56
N ILE A 36 15.27 2.00 -3.65
CA ILE A 36 14.48 0.82 -3.99
C ILE A 36 14.64 -0.24 -2.89
N ASP A 37 15.87 -0.50 -2.47
CA ASP A 37 16.15 -1.45 -1.38
C ASP A 37 15.47 -1.03 -0.09
N GLN A 38 15.53 0.24 0.24
CA GLN A 38 14.88 0.80 1.43
C GLN A 38 13.36 0.69 1.32
N ALA A 39 12.79 1.01 0.16
CA ALA A 39 11.35 0.92 -0.07
C ALA A 39 10.85 -0.53 0.05
N GLN A 40 11.62 -1.50 -0.44
CA GLN A 40 11.30 -2.91 -0.28
C GLN A 40 11.31 -3.32 1.19
N GLN A 41 12.29 -2.86 1.95
CA GLN A 41 12.36 -3.14 3.39
C GLN A 41 11.19 -2.48 4.13
N ASP A 42 10.88 -1.24 3.82
CA ASP A 42 9.74 -0.52 4.42
C ASP A 42 8.42 -1.22 4.14
N ALA A 43 8.23 -1.74 2.92
CA ALA A 43 7.04 -2.50 2.55
C ALA A 43 6.92 -3.80 3.33
N LYS A 44 8.03 -4.52 3.53
CA LYS A 44 8.05 -5.73 4.35
C LYS A 44 7.71 -5.44 5.81
N ASP A 45 8.30 -4.39 6.37
CA ASP A 45 8.05 -3.98 7.75
C ASP A 45 6.58 -3.57 7.94
N ALA A 46 6.02 -2.84 6.99
CA ALA A 46 4.61 -2.45 6.99
C ALA A 46 3.70 -3.67 6.92
N GLN A 47 4.05 -4.65 6.09
CA GLN A 47 3.31 -5.90 5.97
C GLN A 47 3.30 -6.69 7.28
N GLN A 48 4.45 -6.79 7.94
CA GLN A 48 4.56 -7.47 9.23
C GLN A 48 3.73 -6.79 10.31
N ARG A 49 3.77 -5.45 10.38
CA ARG A 49 2.96 -4.69 11.34
C ARG A 49 1.47 -4.88 11.09
N ALA A 50 1.05 -4.86 9.83
CA ALA A 50 -0.34 -5.09 9.45
C ALA A 50 -0.78 -6.51 9.81
N GLN A 51 0.09 -7.50 9.61
CA GLN A 51 -0.18 -8.89 9.99
C GLN A 51 -0.36 -9.04 11.49
N GLN A 52 0.48 -8.40 12.30
CA GLN A 52 0.35 -8.41 13.75
C GLN A 52 -0.98 -7.82 14.21
N ARG A 53 -1.40 -6.71 13.60
CA ARG A 53 -2.70 -6.09 13.88
C ARG A 53 -3.85 -7.01 13.47
N ALA A 54 -3.76 -7.63 12.30
CA ALA A 54 -4.79 -8.54 11.80
C ALA A 54 -4.95 -9.78 12.69
N SER A 55 -3.87 -10.29 13.28
CA SER A 55 -3.94 -11.45 14.16
C SER A 55 -4.76 -11.20 15.44
N GLN A 56 -4.99 -9.94 15.78
CA GLN A 56 -5.78 -9.54 16.95
C GLN A 56 -7.25 -9.28 16.61
N THR A 57 -7.64 -9.47 15.37
CA THR A 57 -9.00 -9.20 14.90
C THR A 57 -9.78 -10.49 14.63
N ALA A 58 -11.07 -10.34 14.30
CA ALA A 58 -11.94 -11.48 13.97
C ALA A 58 -11.39 -12.26 12.77
N GLU A 59 -11.65 -13.56 12.74
CA GLU A 59 -11.19 -14.48 11.69
C GLU A 59 -11.54 -13.99 10.27
N ARG A 60 -12.73 -13.41 10.09
CA ARG A 60 -13.15 -12.85 8.80
C ARG A 60 -12.20 -11.78 8.30
N THR A 61 -11.78 -10.87 9.19
CA THR A 61 -10.83 -9.81 8.86
C THR A 61 -9.45 -10.38 8.57
N ARG A 62 -9.02 -11.40 9.31
CA ARG A 62 -7.74 -12.08 9.06
C ARG A 62 -7.72 -12.75 7.70
N SER A 63 -8.82 -13.39 7.28
CA SER A 63 -8.92 -14.02 5.96
C SER A 63 -8.83 -13.00 4.83
N LYS A 64 -9.51 -11.86 4.94
CA LYS A 64 -9.41 -10.77 3.98
C LYS A 64 -8.01 -10.21 3.90
N PHE A 65 -7.37 -10.02 5.05
CA PHE A 65 -6.00 -9.53 5.10
C PHE A 65 -5.03 -10.50 4.44
N ALA A 66 -5.21 -11.81 4.64
CA ALA A 66 -4.37 -12.83 4.02
C ALA A 66 -4.43 -12.78 2.49
N GLN A 67 -5.62 -12.54 1.91
CA GLN A 67 -5.78 -12.38 0.47
C GLN A 67 -5.08 -11.12 -0.03
N MET A 68 -5.27 -9.98 0.64
CA MET A 68 -4.62 -8.72 0.26
C MET A 68 -3.10 -8.84 0.36
N LYS A 69 -2.60 -9.53 1.39
CA LYS A 69 -1.18 -9.79 1.59
C LYS A 69 -0.61 -10.61 0.43
N ALA A 70 -1.29 -11.67 0.01
CA ALA A 70 -0.86 -12.52 -1.09
C ALA A 70 -0.78 -11.74 -2.40
N ASP A 71 -1.80 -10.92 -2.70
CA ASP A 71 -1.84 -10.09 -3.90
C ASP A 71 -0.71 -9.05 -3.90
N ALA A 72 -0.49 -8.39 -2.77
CA ALA A 72 0.59 -7.41 -2.63
C ALA A 72 1.97 -8.05 -2.78
N ALA A 73 2.17 -9.23 -2.19
CA ALA A 73 3.43 -9.96 -2.29
C ALA A 73 3.73 -10.37 -3.74
N ALA A 74 2.72 -10.85 -4.48
CA ALA A 74 2.87 -11.19 -5.89
C ALA A 74 3.30 -9.99 -6.73
N LYS A 75 2.68 -8.83 -6.53
CA LYS A 75 3.06 -7.58 -7.22
C LYS A 75 4.47 -7.14 -6.89
N MET A 76 4.87 -7.22 -5.61
CA MET A 76 6.22 -6.90 -5.18
C MET A 76 7.26 -7.81 -5.82
N ASP A 77 6.98 -9.11 -5.89
CA ASP A 77 7.87 -10.09 -6.50
C ASP A 77 8.05 -9.83 -8.00
N ASP A 78 6.98 -9.47 -8.71
CA ASP A 78 7.04 -9.11 -10.13
C ASP A 78 7.93 -7.89 -10.36
N VAL A 79 7.76 -6.84 -9.57
CA VAL A 79 8.57 -5.62 -9.66
C VAL A 79 10.03 -5.93 -9.35
N LYS A 80 10.28 -6.69 -8.30
CA LYS A 80 11.65 -7.10 -7.91
C LYS A 80 12.32 -7.90 -9.02
N ALA A 81 11.63 -8.86 -9.63
CA ALA A 81 12.17 -9.65 -10.73
C ALA A 81 12.55 -8.78 -11.91
N LYS A 82 11.75 -7.77 -12.25
CA LYS A 82 12.06 -6.82 -13.32
C LYS A 82 13.27 -5.95 -13.01
N ILE A 83 13.37 -5.46 -11.78
CA ILE A 83 14.50 -4.65 -11.32
C ILE A 83 15.79 -5.47 -11.42
N ASP A 84 15.76 -6.72 -10.96
CA ASP A 84 16.91 -7.61 -10.97
C ASP A 84 17.39 -7.92 -12.40
N LYS A 85 16.46 -8.07 -13.35
CA LYS A 85 16.78 -8.33 -14.75
C LYS A 85 17.27 -7.10 -15.50
N ARG A 86 16.88 -5.92 -15.06
CA ARG A 86 17.17 -4.66 -15.78
C ARG A 86 18.66 -4.40 -15.94
N SER A 87 19.44 -4.67 -14.90
CA SER A 87 20.88 -4.42 -14.92
C SER A 87 21.65 -5.35 -15.87
N ALA A 88 21.07 -6.48 -16.27
CA ALA A 88 21.65 -7.38 -17.26
C ALA A 88 21.30 -7.01 -18.70
N GLN A 89 20.38 -6.04 -18.90
CA GLN A 89 19.94 -5.64 -20.23
C GLN A 89 20.93 -4.67 -20.86
N LEU A 90 21.48 -5.03 -22.01
CA LEU A 90 22.46 -4.23 -22.74
C LEU A 90 21.89 -3.60 -24.03
N ASP A 91 20.68 -3.96 -24.44
CA ASP A 91 20.01 -3.40 -25.60
C ASP A 91 19.22 -2.17 -25.22
N ALA A 92 19.57 -1.00 -25.79
CA ALA A 92 18.93 0.27 -25.49
C ALA A 92 17.44 0.30 -25.85
N GLY A 93 17.06 -0.35 -26.97
CA GLY A 93 15.66 -0.44 -27.39
C GLY A 93 14.82 -1.24 -26.42
N VAL A 94 15.31 -2.38 -25.96
CA VAL A 94 14.64 -3.22 -24.97
C VAL A 94 14.58 -2.49 -23.61
N ALA A 95 15.65 -1.79 -23.25
CA ALA A 95 15.67 -0.99 -22.02
C ALA A 95 14.63 0.14 -22.06
N ALA A 96 14.45 0.80 -23.21
CA ALA A 96 13.43 1.83 -23.37
C ALA A 96 12.01 1.25 -23.25
N ASP A 97 11.76 0.09 -23.84
CA ASP A 97 10.47 -0.60 -23.72
C ASP A 97 10.19 -1.00 -22.26
N ASP A 98 11.22 -1.49 -21.56
CA ASP A 98 11.11 -1.81 -20.12
C ASP A 98 10.76 -0.57 -19.29
N ALA A 99 11.36 0.59 -19.63
CA ALA A 99 11.06 1.85 -18.95
C ALA A 99 9.60 2.26 -19.16
N LEU A 100 9.08 2.18 -20.38
CA LEU A 100 7.66 2.49 -20.66
C LEU A 100 6.75 1.55 -19.88
N TRP A 101 7.08 0.29 -19.83
CA TRP A 101 6.31 -0.70 -19.08
C TRP A 101 6.31 -0.43 -17.58
N ALA A 102 7.46 -0.03 -17.03
CA ALA A 102 7.59 0.33 -15.63
C ALA A 102 6.78 1.60 -15.30
N GLU A 103 6.80 2.59 -16.20
CA GLU A 103 6.01 3.81 -16.04
C GLU A 103 4.51 3.52 -16.05
N ASP A 104 4.02 2.71 -16.99
CA ASP A 104 2.62 2.29 -17.03
C ASP A 104 2.22 1.52 -15.76
N SER A 105 3.09 0.65 -15.29
CA SER A 105 2.87 -0.10 -14.04
C SER A 105 2.79 0.82 -12.84
N ALA A 106 3.62 1.86 -12.80
CA ALA A 106 3.59 2.85 -11.73
C ALA A 106 2.28 3.65 -11.72
N VAL A 107 1.80 4.08 -12.90
CA VAL A 107 0.51 4.77 -13.02
C VAL A 107 -0.63 3.87 -12.56
N ALA A 108 -0.64 2.61 -12.98
CA ALA A 108 -1.65 1.64 -12.55
C ALA A 108 -1.62 1.43 -11.03
N ALA A 109 -0.44 1.40 -10.42
CA ALA A 109 -0.29 1.27 -8.97
C ALA A 109 -0.85 2.48 -8.22
N ILE A 110 -0.63 3.69 -8.74
CA ILE A 110 -1.17 4.93 -8.17
C ILE A 110 -2.69 4.91 -8.24
N ASP A 111 -3.26 4.54 -9.38
CA ASP A 111 -4.71 4.44 -9.55
C ASP A 111 -5.32 3.41 -8.60
N TYR A 112 -4.64 2.27 -8.45
CA TYR A 112 -5.06 1.24 -7.51
C TYR A 112 -5.04 1.74 -6.07
N ALA A 113 -3.99 2.48 -5.68
CA ALA A 113 -3.89 3.06 -4.35
C ALA A 113 -5.02 4.07 -4.08
N GLY A 114 -5.37 4.89 -5.07
CA GLY A 114 -6.52 5.80 -4.97
C GLY A 114 -7.83 5.05 -4.76
N TRP A 115 -8.05 3.99 -5.53
CA TRP A 115 -9.23 3.14 -5.37
C TRP A 115 -9.27 2.48 -3.99
N ALA A 116 -8.14 1.97 -3.52
CA ALA A 116 -8.04 1.37 -2.20
C ALA A 116 -8.34 2.38 -1.08
N LEU A 117 -7.90 3.62 -1.26
CA LEU A 117 -8.19 4.70 -0.32
C LEU A 117 -9.70 5.01 -0.26
N ASP A 118 -10.36 5.06 -1.42
CA ASP A 118 -11.82 5.28 -1.48
C ASP A 118 -12.59 4.13 -0.82
N ASN A 119 -12.15 2.90 -1.02
CA ASN A 119 -12.72 1.74 -0.34
C ASN A 119 -12.51 1.80 1.18
N ALA A 120 -11.35 2.23 1.62
CA ALA A 120 -11.07 2.42 3.05
C ALA A 120 -12.00 3.46 3.66
N ARG A 121 -12.22 4.58 2.95
CA ARG A 121 -13.16 5.62 3.39
C ARG A 121 -14.58 5.06 3.56
N LEU A 122 -15.04 4.31 2.56
CA LEU A 122 -16.38 3.70 2.61
C LEU A 122 -16.48 2.73 3.80
N ALA A 123 -15.49 1.90 4.02
CA ALA A 123 -15.47 0.94 5.12
C ALA A 123 -15.47 1.64 6.49
N ILE A 124 -14.73 2.74 6.64
CA ILE A 124 -14.71 3.53 7.87
C ILE A 124 -16.08 4.14 8.15
N LEU A 125 -16.70 4.75 7.15
CA LEU A 125 -18.03 5.36 7.29
C LEU A 125 -19.07 4.32 7.63
N ASP A 126 -18.99 3.13 7.02
CA ASP A 126 -19.87 2.01 7.34
C ASP A 126 -19.70 1.56 8.81
N ALA A 127 -18.47 1.47 9.28
CA ALA A 127 -18.19 1.10 10.67
C ALA A 127 -18.76 2.11 11.67
N ILE A 128 -18.62 3.39 11.37
CA ILE A 128 -19.17 4.47 12.22
C ILE A 128 -20.69 4.41 12.23
N ASP A 129 -21.31 4.24 11.08
CA ASP A 129 -22.76 4.11 10.94
C ASP A 129 -23.27 2.87 11.70
N ALA A 130 -22.62 1.73 11.53
CA ALA A 130 -23.02 0.49 12.22
C ALA A 130 -22.93 0.64 13.73
N ARG A 131 -21.92 1.30 14.25
CA ARG A 131 -21.78 1.55 15.69
C ARG A 131 -22.87 2.50 16.18
N ALA A 132 -23.14 3.57 15.46
CA ALA A 132 -24.20 4.51 15.81
C ALA A 132 -25.57 3.82 15.83
N TYR A 133 -25.83 2.97 14.87
CA TYR A 133 -27.08 2.20 14.82
C TYR A 133 -27.20 1.24 16.01
N ALA A 134 -26.14 0.53 16.35
CA ALA A 134 -26.11 -0.36 17.52
C ALA A 134 -26.37 0.41 18.84
N ASP A 135 -25.75 1.58 18.97
CA ASP A 135 -25.94 2.45 20.14
C ASP A 135 -27.36 2.95 20.23
N ASP A 136 -27.99 3.33 19.11
CA ASP A 136 -29.40 3.76 19.09
C ASP A 136 -30.33 2.63 19.51
N LEU A 137 -30.09 1.41 19.04
CA LEU A 137 -30.88 0.25 19.45
C LEU A 137 -30.72 -0.06 20.95
N THR A 138 -29.52 0.09 21.47
CA THR A 138 -29.24 -0.11 22.89
C THR A 138 -29.96 0.92 23.75
N LYS A 139 -29.96 2.19 23.35
CA LYS A 139 -30.71 3.26 24.02
C LYS A 139 -32.20 3.00 23.97
N ALA A 140 -32.75 2.61 22.84
CA ALA A 140 -34.15 2.29 22.68
C ALA A 140 -34.58 1.12 23.59
N ALA A 141 -33.74 0.09 23.72
CA ALA A 141 -34.01 -1.07 24.58
C ALA A 141 -33.93 -0.71 26.06
N GLY A 142 -33.11 0.29 26.43
CA GLY A 142 -32.93 0.75 27.81
C GLY A 142 -34.01 1.73 28.30
N SER A 143 -34.85 2.23 27.38
CA SER A 143 -35.96 3.11 27.73
C SER A 143 -37.24 2.30 27.93
#